data_e2e2dd3bc88342bb775fa3eb2a67a45c
#
_entry.id   e2e2dd3bc88342bb775fa3eb2a67a45c
#
_cell.length_a   1.000
_cell.length_b   1.000
_cell.length_c   1.000
_cell.angle_alpha   90.00
_cell.angle_beta   90.00
_cell.angle_gamma   90.00
#
_symmetry.space_group_name_H-M   'P 1'
#
loop_
_entity.id
_entity.type
_entity.pdbx_description
1 polymer ?
#
loop_
_entity_poly.entity_id
_entity_poly.type
_entity_poly.pdbx_seq_one_letter_code
_entity_poly.pdbx_strand_id
1 'polypeptide(L)'
;MKALKASIRVAVTALALSLSFAAPSHAEEDEAGALTRQMKQLYRAGKYTEALPLAQKSLALREKEFGPDDANVAMPLNDLGTIQYNLGQYAVAEPLYKRALAIREKTLGADHAEVAMVLNNLGDLYRAEERYAEAEPLLKRSIAIGEKTNDPSMVLALSNLGAVYSNQGRYDQAVPLFKRGLAVLEKALGPDDPEATVLMNNLADAYINRHRYADAERLLKRSIAVTEKAFGPDHPDVAQAQNNLAALYARQGRNAEAERLFKRSAAAMEKTLGPNHPDLAGVLENLAGLYRDQGRYADAQQTLKRSMAIRAKTRPI
;
A
#
# COMPACT_ATOMS: atom_id res chain seq x y z
N MET A 1 -0.91 -17.32 -7.64
CA MET A 1 -1.92 -16.24 -7.62
C MET A 1 -2.14 -15.61 -6.24
N LYS A 2 -2.05 -16.31 -5.10
CA LYS A 2 -2.21 -15.70 -3.76
C LYS A 2 -0.99 -14.91 -3.25
N ALA A 3 0.22 -15.18 -3.72
CA ALA A 3 1.46 -14.54 -3.23
C ALA A 3 1.70 -13.11 -3.76
N LEU A 4 1.16 -12.78 -4.95
CA LEU A 4 1.28 -11.41 -5.51
C LEU A 4 0.49 -10.35 -4.72
N LYS A 5 -0.46 -10.79 -3.87
CA LYS A 5 -1.38 -9.92 -3.09
C LYS A 5 -0.73 -9.29 -1.84
N ALA A 6 0.40 -9.80 -1.35
CA ALA A 6 0.99 -9.34 -0.08
C ALA A 6 1.89 -8.10 -0.20
N SER A 7 2.54 -7.89 -1.34
CA SER A 7 3.56 -6.83 -1.52
C SER A 7 3.01 -5.41 -1.77
N ILE A 8 1.73 -5.29 -2.13
CA ILE A 8 1.11 -3.99 -2.45
C ILE A 8 0.73 -3.19 -1.18
N ARG A 9 0.76 -3.83 0.00
CA ARG A 9 0.23 -3.25 1.25
C ARG A 9 1.07 -2.13 1.88
N VAL A 10 2.38 -2.05 1.62
CA VAL A 10 3.28 -1.20 2.40
C VAL A 10 3.43 0.23 1.85
N ALA A 11 3.39 0.43 0.54
CA ALA A 11 3.71 1.72 -0.06
C ALA A 11 2.55 2.74 -0.06
N VAL A 12 1.29 2.27 -0.15
CA VAL A 12 0.12 3.19 -0.27
C VAL A 12 -0.27 3.83 1.07
N THR A 13 0.04 3.20 2.20
CA THR A 13 -0.29 3.72 3.54
C THR A 13 0.64 4.84 4.03
N ALA A 14 1.84 4.99 3.45
CA ALA A 14 2.77 6.05 3.83
C ALA A 14 2.33 7.44 3.34
N LEU A 15 1.59 7.53 2.24
CA LEU A 15 1.18 8.80 1.63
C LEU A 15 0.07 9.52 2.43
N ALA A 16 -0.82 8.78 3.10
CA ALA A 16 -1.95 9.35 3.83
C ALA A 16 -1.54 10.21 5.05
N LEU A 17 -0.28 10.10 5.50
CA LEU A 17 0.26 10.85 6.64
C LEU A 17 1.07 12.10 6.25
N SER A 18 1.39 12.32 4.96
CA SER A 18 2.33 13.36 4.54
C SER A 18 1.72 14.69 4.09
N LEU A 19 0.42 14.78 3.87
CA LEU A 19 -0.21 15.93 3.22
C LEU A 19 -0.89 16.98 4.15
N SER A 20 -0.69 16.91 5.46
CA SER A 20 -1.23 17.92 6.40
C SER A 20 -0.13 18.60 7.19
N PHE A 21 0.52 19.62 6.62
CA PHE A 21 1.36 20.54 7.39
C PHE A 21 1.03 22.01 7.11
N ALA A 22 0.13 22.56 7.93
CA ALA A 22 0.30 23.92 8.42
C ALA A 22 1.10 23.80 9.71
N ALA A 23 2.27 24.45 9.81
CA ALA A 23 3.04 24.50 11.04
C ALA A 23 2.23 25.26 12.11
N PRO A 24 2.00 24.71 13.31
CA PRO A 24 1.40 25.46 14.40
C PRO A 24 2.41 26.49 14.94
N SER A 25 1.95 27.70 15.17
CA SER A 25 2.60 28.71 16.01
C SER A 25 2.96 28.09 17.37
N HIS A 26 4.05 28.55 18.00
CA HIS A 26 4.55 28.11 19.32
C HIS A 26 3.48 28.27 20.42
N ALA A 27 2.53 27.35 20.48
CA ALA A 27 1.75 27.06 21.66
C ALA A 27 2.42 25.84 22.33
N GLU A 28 2.53 25.84 23.65
CA GLU A 28 2.97 24.67 24.40
C GLU A 28 2.18 23.46 23.92
N GLU A 29 2.90 22.48 23.36
CA GLU A 29 2.26 21.30 22.84
C GLU A 29 1.76 20.45 24.01
N ASP A 30 0.49 20.11 23.97
CA ASP A 30 -0.10 19.23 24.99
C ASP A 30 0.44 17.80 24.92
N GLU A 31 0.26 17.03 25.98
CA GLU A 31 0.72 15.64 26.08
C GLU A 31 0.19 14.78 24.94
N ALA A 32 -1.07 14.97 24.51
CA ALA A 32 -1.67 14.21 23.44
C ALA A 32 -1.00 14.49 22.08
N GLY A 33 -0.62 15.74 21.81
CA GLY A 33 0.12 16.12 20.62
C GLY A 33 1.52 15.51 20.57
N ALA A 34 2.25 15.53 21.72
CA ALA A 34 3.57 14.90 21.83
C ALA A 34 3.49 13.38 21.56
N LEU A 35 2.50 12.70 22.15
CA LEU A 35 2.25 11.28 21.90
C LEU A 35 1.93 10.99 20.43
N THR A 36 1.13 11.83 19.79
CA THR A 36 0.79 11.71 18.37
C THR A 36 2.03 11.82 17.47
N ARG A 37 2.96 12.74 17.78
CA ARG A 37 4.22 12.84 17.00
C ARG A 37 5.08 11.59 17.17
N GLN A 38 5.27 11.12 18.38
CA GLN A 38 6.01 9.88 18.66
C GLN A 38 5.40 8.68 17.94
N MET A 39 4.08 8.54 18.03
CA MET A 39 3.31 7.51 17.33
C MET A 39 3.56 7.55 15.81
N LYS A 40 3.48 8.76 15.20
CA LYS A 40 3.74 8.93 13.77
C LYS A 40 5.17 8.57 13.36
N GLN A 41 6.16 8.82 14.21
CA GLN A 41 7.54 8.39 13.97
C GLN A 41 7.67 6.86 13.98
N LEU A 42 7.09 6.20 14.97
CA LEU A 42 7.07 4.73 15.06
C LEU A 42 6.29 4.10 13.90
N TYR A 43 5.15 4.69 13.53
CA TYR A 43 4.36 4.25 12.38
C TYR A 43 5.18 4.30 11.08
N ARG A 44 5.88 5.42 10.81
CA ARG A 44 6.75 5.55 9.62
C ARG A 44 7.92 4.57 9.62
N ALA A 45 8.37 4.14 10.80
CA ALA A 45 9.39 3.11 10.97
C ALA A 45 8.83 1.67 10.89
N GLY A 46 7.53 1.49 10.61
CA GLY A 46 6.87 0.18 10.57
C GLY A 46 6.67 -0.47 11.94
N LYS A 47 6.93 0.26 13.03
CA LYS A 47 6.88 -0.24 14.41
C LYS A 47 5.47 -0.10 15.00
N TYR A 48 4.49 -0.75 14.37
CA TYR A 48 3.08 -0.60 14.70
C TYR A 48 2.73 -1.05 16.13
N THR A 49 3.36 -2.13 16.61
CA THR A 49 3.16 -2.62 18.00
C THR A 49 3.62 -1.61 19.03
N GLU A 50 4.73 -0.89 18.76
CA GLU A 50 5.24 0.15 19.64
C GLU A 50 4.39 1.44 19.53
N ALA A 51 3.83 1.74 18.35
CA ALA A 51 2.97 2.89 18.10
C ALA A 51 1.60 2.77 18.77
N LEU A 52 1.07 1.54 18.90
CA LEU A 52 -0.29 1.27 19.40
C LEU A 52 -0.59 1.90 20.77
N PRO A 53 0.20 1.69 21.84
CA PRO A 53 -0.09 2.27 23.15
C PRO A 53 -0.06 3.81 23.15
N LEU A 54 0.75 4.42 22.29
CA LEU A 54 0.80 5.88 22.18
C LEU A 54 -0.47 6.44 21.52
N ALA A 55 -0.96 5.77 20.48
CA ALA A 55 -2.22 6.14 19.82
C ALA A 55 -3.41 6.00 20.78
N GLN A 56 -3.47 4.90 21.54
CA GLN A 56 -4.51 4.68 22.54
C GLN A 56 -4.50 5.76 23.62
N LYS A 57 -3.32 6.10 24.13
CA LYS A 57 -3.18 7.14 25.17
C LYS A 57 -3.55 8.53 24.62
N SER A 58 -3.11 8.86 23.40
CA SER A 58 -3.48 10.13 22.75
C SER A 58 -4.99 10.26 22.58
N LEU A 59 -5.66 9.20 22.09
CA LEU A 59 -7.12 9.16 21.96
C LEU A 59 -7.81 9.36 23.33
N ALA A 60 -7.41 8.63 24.35
CA ALA A 60 -8.00 8.72 25.68
C ALA A 60 -7.86 10.12 26.30
N LEU A 61 -6.72 10.79 26.08
CA LEU A 61 -6.52 12.17 26.54
C LEU A 61 -7.46 13.15 25.81
N ARG A 62 -7.60 13.02 24.49
CA ARG A 62 -8.51 13.85 23.70
C ARG A 62 -9.99 13.61 24.08
N GLU A 63 -10.39 12.37 24.28
CA GLU A 63 -11.74 12.06 24.75
C GLU A 63 -12.04 12.62 26.14
N LYS A 64 -11.06 12.56 27.03
CA LYS A 64 -11.17 13.15 28.39
C LYS A 64 -11.30 14.66 28.35
N GLU A 65 -10.54 15.32 27.48
CA GLU A 65 -10.46 16.77 27.38
C GLU A 65 -11.69 17.39 26.67
N PHE A 66 -12.10 16.79 25.54
CA PHE A 66 -13.10 17.40 24.65
C PHE A 66 -14.43 16.62 24.61
N GLY A 67 -14.46 15.41 25.18
CA GLY A 67 -15.59 14.50 25.06
C GLY A 67 -15.49 13.57 23.84
N PRO A 68 -16.22 12.45 23.86
CA PRO A 68 -16.04 11.36 22.91
C PRO A 68 -16.45 11.68 21.46
N ASP A 69 -17.29 12.68 21.23
CA ASP A 69 -17.85 13.01 19.91
C ASP A 69 -17.33 14.37 19.38
N ASP A 70 -16.29 14.91 20.00
CA ASP A 70 -15.70 16.18 19.59
C ASP A 70 -14.83 16.03 18.32
N ALA A 71 -14.74 17.11 17.55
CA ALA A 71 -13.92 17.17 16.33
C ALA A 71 -12.46 16.79 16.56
N ASN A 72 -11.90 17.11 17.74
CA ASN A 72 -10.52 16.81 18.11
C ASN A 72 -10.25 15.30 18.34
N VAL A 73 -11.29 14.48 18.46
CA VAL A 73 -11.19 13.03 18.67
C VAL A 73 -11.14 12.26 17.33
N ALA A 74 -11.62 12.85 16.24
CA ALA A 74 -11.74 12.15 14.96
C ALA A 74 -10.39 11.72 14.37
N MET A 75 -9.35 12.57 14.40
CA MET A 75 -8.02 12.21 13.89
C MET A 75 -7.34 11.14 14.75
N PRO A 76 -7.28 11.23 16.08
CA PRO A 76 -6.83 10.14 16.93
C PRO A 76 -7.53 8.79 16.69
N LEU A 77 -8.84 8.79 16.45
CA LEU A 77 -9.58 7.58 16.07
C LEU A 77 -9.10 7.02 14.73
N ASN A 78 -8.95 7.86 13.72
CA ASN A 78 -8.44 7.45 12.42
C ASN A 78 -7.00 6.91 12.53
N ASP A 79 -6.12 7.58 13.26
CA ASP A 79 -4.73 7.17 13.46
C ASP A 79 -4.66 5.80 14.18
N LEU A 80 -5.45 5.61 15.24
CA LEU A 80 -5.57 4.32 15.92
C LEU A 80 -6.12 3.23 15.00
N GLY A 81 -7.16 3.54 14.22
CA GLY A 81 -7.71 2.64 13.20
C GLY A 81 -6.65 2.22 12.19
N THR A 82 -5.81 3.16 11.74
CA THR A 82 -4.71 2.88 10.80
C THR A 82 -3.64 1.96 11.38
N ILE A 83 -3.30 2.13 12.66
CA ILE A 83 -2.37 1.23 13.35
C ILE A 83 -2.98 -0.17 13.48
N GLN A 84 -4.24 -0.29 13.90
CA GLN A 84 -4.95 -1.57 14.01
C GLN A 84 -5.06 -2.28 12.66
N TYR A 85 -5.33 -1.53 11.59
CA TYR A 85 -5.33 -2.05 10.22
C TYR A 85 -3.97 -2.67 9.85
N ASN A 86 -2.86 -1.96 10.12
CA ASN A 86 -1.51 -2.45 9.81
C ASN A 86 -1.10 -3.65 10.68
N LEU A 87 -1.66 -3.80 11.87
CA LEU A 87 -1.53 -4.98 12.71
C LEU A 87 -2.44 -6.15 12.28
N GLY A 88 -3.25 -5.97 11.22
CA GLY A 88 -4.19 -6.97 10.74
C GLY A 88 -5.45 -7.12 11.60
N GLN A 89 -5.66 -6.23 12.57
CA GLN A 89 -6.80 -6.24 13.49
C GLN A 89 -7.99 -5.48 12.89
N TYR A 90 -8.49 -5.94 11.75
CA TYR A 90 -9.51 -5.25 10.97
C TYR A 90 -10.82 -5.05 11.73
N ALA A 91 -11.26 -6.05 12.50
CA ALA A 91 -12.47 -5.96 13.32
C ALA A 91 -12.40 -4.86 14.41
N VAL A 92 -11.18 -4.50 14.85
CA VAL A 92 -10.94 -3.38 15.78
C VAL A 92 -10.84 -2.05 15.04
N ALA A 93 -10.25 -2.03 13.85
CA ALA A 93 -10.07 -0.83 13.05
C ALA A 93 -11.40 -0.28 12.48
N GLU A 94 -12.32 -1.16 12.07
CA GLU A 94 -13.59 -0.79 11.44
C GLU A 94 -14.41 0.19 12.30
N PRO A 95 -14.75 -0.10 13.57
CA PRO A 95 -15.54 0.81 14.39
C PRO A 95 -14.82 2.15 14.65
N LEU A 96 -13.48 2.17 14.72
CA LEU A 96 -12.71 3.39 14.89
C LEU A 96 -12.86 4.31 13.67
N TYR A 97 -12.72 3.78 12.47
CA TYR A 97 -12.93 4.55 11.24
C TYR A 97 -14.38 5.03 11.09
N LYS A 98 -15.37 4.19 11.39
CA LYS A 98 -16.79 4.58 11.34
C LYS A 98 -17.09 5.73 12.28
N ARG A 99 -16.56 5.69 13.49
CA ARG A 99 -16.72 6.77 14.47
C ARG A 99 -16.02 8.05 14.01
N ALA A 100 -14.78 7.95 13.51
CA ALA A 100 -14.06 9.08 12.94
C ALA A 100 -14.84 9.71 11.79
N LEU A 101 -15.41 8.90 10.88
CA LEU A 101 -16.24 9.35 9.77
C LEU A 101 -17.47 10.12 10.25
N ALA A 102 -18.22 9.56 11.18
CA ALA A 102 -19.44 10.20 11.72
C ALA A 102 -19.13 11.57 12.35
N ILE A 103 -18.04 11.66 13.14
CA ILE A 103 -17.59 12.92 13.74
C ILE A 103 -17.23 13.92 12.65
N ARG A 104 -16.43 13.52 11.64
CA ARG A 104 -16.00 14.43 10.55
C ARG A 104 -17.17 14.89 9.69
N GLU A 105 -18.12 14.01 9.34
CA GLU A 105 -19.32 14.40 8.60
C GLU A 105 -20.16 15.42 9.36
N LYS A 106 -20.34 15.21 10.68
CA LYS A 106 -21.09 16.13 11.54
C LYS A 106 -20.43 17.49 11.70
N THR A 107 -19.10 17.53 11.81
CA THR A 107 -18.36 18.76 12.16
C THR A 107 -17.88 19.56 10.96
N LEU A 108 -17.54 18.90 9.85
CA LEU A 108 -16.96 19.53 8.65
C LEU A 108 -17.88 19.48 7.42
N GLY A 109 -18.95 18.67 7.50
CA GLY A 109 -19.82 18.40 6.37
C GLY A 109 -19.35 17.25 5.49
N ALA A 110 -20.29 16.66 4.75
CA ALA A 110 -20.14 15.42 4.03
C ALA A 110 -19.11 15.43 2.86
N ASP A 111 -18.74 16.63 2.39
CA ASP A 111 -17.86 16.85 1.23
C ASP A 111 -16.47 17.40 1.62
N HIS A 112 -16.10 17.32 2.89
CA HIS A 112 -14.80 17.80 3.34
C HIS A 112 -13.67 16.81 3.01
N ALA A 113 -12.46 17.30 2.73
CA ALA A 113 -11.30 16.47 2.40
C ALA A 113 -10.96 15.42 3.48
N GLU A 114 -11.11 15.76 4.76
CA GLU A 114 -10.89 14.82 5.86
C GLU A 114 -11.93 13.70 5.90
N VAL A 115 -13.16 13.94 5.42
CA VAL A 115 -14.16 12.88 5.20
C VAL A 115 -13.68 11.93 4.10
N ALA A 116 -13.15 12.47 2.98
CA ALA A 116 -12.60 11.64 1.90
C ALA A 116 -11.46 10.74 2.38
N MET A 117 -10.58 11.24 3.23
CA MET A 117 -9.48 10.46 3.82
C MET A 117 -10.00 9.27 4.64
N VAL A 118 -10.98 9.49 5.53
CA VAL A 118 -11.53 8.41 6.35
C VAL A 118 -12.30 7.40 5.50
N LEU A 119 -13.06 7.86 4.49
CA LEU A 119 -13.74 7.01 3.52
C LEU A 119 -12.75 6.12 2.76
N ASN A 120 -11.61 6.67 2.34
CA ASN A 120 -10.55 5.90 1.69
C ASN A 120 -10.00 4.81 2.63
N ASN A 121 -9.72 5.14 3.89
CA ASN A 121 -9.16 4.17 4.84
C ASN A 121 -10.16 3.05 5.15
N LEU A 122 -11.44 3.39 5.35
CA LEU A 122 -12.48 2.39 5.56
C LEU A 122 -12.71 1.54 4.29
N GLY A 123 -12.66 2.15 3.11
CA GLY A 123 -12.74 1.45 1.83
C GLY A 123 -11.56 0.49 1.61
N ASP A 124 -10.34 0.89 1.99
CA ASP A 124 -9.16 0.02 1.92
C ASP A 124 -9.25 -1.14 2.92
N LEU A 125 -9.78 -0.90 4.13
CA LEU A 125 -10.06 -1.95 5.11
C LEU A 125 -11.01 -3.00 4.52
N TYR A 126 -12.14 -2.58 3.95
CA TYR A 126 -13.09 -3.51 3.34
C TYR A 126 -12.50 -4.24 2.13
N ARG A 127 -11.64 -3.58 1.34
CA ARG A 127 -10.88 -4.24 0.28
C ARG A 127 -9.96 -5.33 0.85
N ALA A 128 -9.28 -5.07 1.97
CA ALA A 128 -8.39 -6.03 2.62
C ALA A 128 -9.14 -7.26 3.16
N GLU A 129 -10.38 -7.08 3.59
CA GLU A 129 -11.31 -8.14 4.01
C GLU A 129 -12.06 -8.80 2.83
N GLU A 130 -11.77 -8.41 1.59
CA GLU A 130 -12.47 -8.87 0.38
C GLU A 130 -13.99 -8.49 0.34
N ARG A 131 -14.41 -7.54 1.16
CA ARG A 131 -15.77 -6.96 1.24
C ARG A 131 -15.95 -5.89 0.17
N TYR A 132 -15.80 -6.27 -1.09
CA TYR A 132 -15.72 -5.32 -2.21
C TYR A 132 -17.00 -4.52 -2.44
N ALA A 133 -18.16 -5.09 -2.14
CA ALA A 133 -19.46 -4.41 -2.27
C ALA A 133 -19.58 -3.21 -1.30
N GLU A 134 -18.93 -3.29 -0.14
CA GLU A 134 -18.89 -2.20 0.85
C GLU A 134 -17.76 -1.21 0.55
N ALA A 135 -16.62 -1.68 0.03
CA ALA A 135 -15.48 -0.84 -0.34
C ALA A 135 -15.81 0.12 -1.51
N GLU A 136 -16.45 -0.38 -2.57
CA GLU A 136 -16.69 0.35 -3.82
C GLU A 136 -17.41 1.70 -3.61
N PRO A 137 -18.56 1.79 -2.90
CA PRO A 137 -19.26 3.07 -2.71
C PRO A 137 -18.46 4.08 -1.88
N LEU A 138 -17.70 3.64 -0.88
CA LEU A 138 -16.89 4.52 -0.04
C LEU A 138 -15.74 5.14 -0.85
N LEU A 139 -15.04 4.34 -1.63
CA LEU A 139 -13.94 4.79 -2.48
C LEU A 139 -14.43 5.72 -3.60
N LYS A 140 -15.58 5.43 -4.21
CA LYS A 140 -16.20 6.34 -5.18
C LYS A 140 -16.55 7.69 -4.56
N ARG A 141 -17.10 7.68 -3.36
CA ARG A 141 -17.41 8.93 -2.64
C ARG A 141 -16.14 9.70 -2.29
N SER A 142 -15.09 9.02 -1.82
CA SER A 142 -13.79 9.64 -1.56
C SER A 142 -13.22 10.31 -2.81
N ILE A 143 -13.28 9.64 -3.98
CA ILE A 143 -12.84 10.21 -5.27
C ILE A 143 -13.67 11.45 -5.62
N ALA A 144 -14.99 11.37 -5.51
CA ALA A 144 -15.88 12.50 -5.86
C ALA A 144 -15.62 13.75 -5.00
N ILE A 145 -15.33 13.56 -3.70
CA ILE A 145 -14.93 14.67 -2.82
C ILE A 145 -13.58 15.24 -3.28
N GLY A 146 -12.59 14.41 -3.55
CA GLY A 146 -11.28 14.85 -4.03
C GLY A 146 -11.35 15.60 -5.36
N GLU A 147 -12.25 15.20 -6.29
CA GLU A 147 -12.53 15.92 -7.53
C GLU A 147 -13.08 17.32 -7.27
N LYS A 148 -14.07 17.40 -6.38
CA LYS A 148 -14.74 18.65 -6.03
C LYS A 148 -13.79 19.64 -5.33
N THR A 149 -12.88 19.13 -4.52
CA THR A 149 -11.91 19.94 -3.75
C THR A 149 -10.58 20.15 -4.46
N ASN A 150 -10.37 19.55 -5.65
CA ASN A 150 -9.07 19.48 -6.33
C ASN A 150 -7.94 18.91 -5.44
N ASP A 151 -8.29 17.98 -4.56
CA ASP A 151 -7.33 17.37 -3.64
C ASP A 151 -6.57 16.22 -4.33
N PRO A 152 -5.25 16.32 -4.52
CA PRO A 152 -4.46 15.26 -5.12
C PRO A 152 -4.47 13.95 -4.30
N SER A 153 -4.83 13.99 -3.03
CA SER A 153 -4.93 12.79 -2.17
C SER A 153 -5.97 11.78 -2.68
N MET A 154 -6.88 12.18 -3.59
CA MET A 154 -7.79 11.26 -4.27
C MET A 154 -7.07 10.14 -5.04
N VAL A 155 -5.77 10.28 -5.29
CA VAL A 155 -4.92 9.23 -5.90
C VAL A 155 -4.99 7.94 -5.11
N LEU A 156 -5.04 8.00 -3.78
CA LEU A 156 -5.16 6.83 -2.91
C LEU A 156 -6.48 6.08 -3.15
N ALA A 157 -7.58 6.84 -3.20
CA ALA A 157 -8.89 6.25 -3.46
C ALA A 157 -9.01 5.71 -4.90
N LEU A 158 -8.40 6.37 -5.88
CA LEU A 158 -8.29 5.85 -7.26
C LEU A 158 -7.51 4.54 -7.31
N SER A 159 -6.39 4.47 -6.60
CA SER A 159 -5.57 3.26 -6.49
C SER A 159 -6.33 2.11 -5.81
N ASN A 160 -6.99 2.40 -4.69
CA ASN A 160 -7.73 1.40 -3.93
C ASN A 160 -8.97 0.88 -4.69
N LEU A 161 -9.72 1.77 -5.35
CA LEU A 161 -10.85 1.36 -6.20
C LEU A 161 -10.38 0.54 -7.41
N GLY A 162 -9.27 0.95 -8.03
CA GLY A 162 -8.62 0.17 -9.08
C GLY A 162 -8.22 -1.23 -8.60
N ALA A 163 -7.67 -1.33 -7.37
CA ALA A 163 -7.32 -2.60 -6.76
C ALA A 163 -8.56 -3.45 -6.41
N VAL A 164 -9.66 -2.84 -5.95
CA VAL A 164 -10.97 -3.53 -5.77
C VAL A 164 -11.41 -4.18 -7.08
N TYR A 165 -11.40 -3.43 -8.18
CA TYR A 165 -11.80 -3.96 -9.48
C TYR A 165 -10.82 -5.02 -10.01
N SER A 166 -9.51 -4.83 -9.83
CA SER A 166 -8.50 -5.84 -10.21
C SER A 166 -8.68 -7.14 -9.44
N ASN A 167 -8.96 -7.08 -8.13
CA ASN A 167 -9.20 -8.26 -7.30
C ASN A 167 -10.45 -9.04 -7.72
N GLN A 168 -11.44 -8.35 -8.31
CA GLN A 168 -12.64 -8.94 -8.89
C GLN A 168 -12.46 -9.40 -10.35
N GLY A 169 -11.27 -9.20 -10.96
CA GLY A 169 -11.04 -9.48 -12.38
C GLY A 169 -11.64 -8.44 -13.35
N ARG A 170 -12.15 -7.32 -12.82
CA ARG A 170 -12.81 -6.23 -13.58
C ARG A 170 -11.75 -5.25 -14.11
N TYR A 171 -10.77 -5.76 -14.87
CA TYR A 171 -9.60 -4.97 -15.33
C TYR A 171 -9.97 -3.80 -16.25
N ASP A 172 -11.09 -3.90 -17.00
CA ASP A 172 -11.57 -2.80 -17.83
C ASP A 172 -11.96 -1.56 -17.01
N GLN A 173 -12.40 -1.77 -15.79
CA GLN A 173 -12.73 -0.69 -14.85
C GLN A 173 -11.52 -0.25 -14.02
N ALA A 174 -10.56 -1.14 -13.75
CA ALA A 174 -9.34 -0.82 -13.00
C ALA A 174 -8.37 0.06 -13.79
N VAL A 175 -8.14 -0.27 -15.07
CA VAL A 175 -7.17 0.45 -15.93
C VAL A 175 -7.40 1.96 -16.00
N PRO A 176 -8.60 2.49 -16.25
CA PRO A 176 -8.83 3.94 -16.29
C PRO A 176 -8.57 4.61 -14.94
N LEU A 177 -8.85 3.94 -13.81
CA LEU A 177 -8.58 4.49 -12.47
C LEU A 177 -7.09 4.62 -12.20
N PHE A 178 -6.31 3.58 -12.47
CA PHE A 178 -4.86 3.63 -12.32
C PHE A 178 -4.20 4.65 -13.23
N LYS A 179 -4.64 4.76 -14.49
CA LYS A 179 -4.16 5.79 -15.43
C LYS A 179 -4.44 7.19 -14.91
N ARG A 180 -5.64 7.41 -14.40
CA ARG A 180 -6.04 8.69 -13.86
C ARG A 180 -5.24 9.04 -12.60
N GLY A 181 -5.08 8.09 -11.66
CA GLY A 181 -4.24 8.27 -10.49
C GLY A 181 -2.80 8.60 -10.85
N LEU A 182 -2.23 7.89 -11.83
CA LEU A 182 -0.87 8.15 -12.32
C LEU A 182 -0.75 9.56 -12.92
N ALA A 183 -1.71 10.00 -13.74
CA ALA A 183 -1.69 11.34 -14.33
C ALA A 183 -1.81 12.45 -13.27
N VAL A 184 -2.62 12.26 -12.23
CA VAL A 184 -2.73 13.22 -11.12
C VAL A 184 -1.41 13.32 -10.36
N LEU A 185 -0.80 12.18 -10.05
CA LEU A 185 0.45 12.11 -9.31
C LEU A 185 1.61 12.73 -10.12
N GLU A 186 1.73 12.38 -11.41
CA GLU A 186 2.73 12.95 -12.30
C GLU A 186 2.61 14.47 -12.47
N LYS A 187 1.37 14.97 -12.47
CA LYS A 187 1.14 16.42 -12.51
C LYS A 187 1.54 17.12 -11.21
N ALA A 188 1.36 16.44 -10.07
CA ALA A 188 1.66 17.01 -8.75
C ALA A 188 3.14 16.96 -8.39
N LEU A 189 3.81 15.83 -8.65
CA LEU A 189 5.17 15.53 -8.17
C LEU A 189 6.19 15.41 -9.31
N GLY A 190 5.73 15.32 -10.55
CA GLY A 190 6.58 15.09 -11.72
C GLY A 190 6.58 13.63 -12.18
N PRO A 191 7.02 13.39 -13.44
CA PRO A 191 6.92 12.06 -14.07
C PRO A 191 7.92 11.03 -13.50
N ASP A 192 8.98 11.49 -12.84
CA ASP A 192 10.05 10.65 -12.29
C ASP A 192 9.96 10.50 -10.76
N ASP A 193 8.81 10.85 -10.17
CA ASP A 193 8.63 10.68 -8.73
C ASP A 193 8.42 9.20 -8.38
N PRO A 194 9.16 8.66 -7.37
CA PRO A 194 9.07 7.25 -7.01
C PRO A 194 7.70 6.84 -6.46
N GLU A 195 6.89 7.76 -5.95
CA GLU A 195 5.52 7.46 -5.51
C GLU A 195 4.62 6.96 -6.66
N ALA A 196 4.93 7.34 -7.90
CA ALA A 196 4.23 6.87 -9.09
C ALA A 196 4.41 5.36 -9.38
N THR A 197 5.45 4.73 -8.81
CA THR A 197 5.81 3.34 -9.12
C THR A 197 4.75 2.33 -8.68
N VAL A 198 4.06 2.59 -7.58
CA VAL A 198 2.94 1.73 -7.11
C VAL A 198 1.83 1.68 -8.16
N LEU A 199 1.42 2.84 -8.68
CA LEU A 199 0.40 2.92 -9.72
C LEU A 199 0.87 2.34 -11.04
N MET A 200 2.15 2.54 -11.41
CA MET A 200 2.75 1.89 -12.60
C MET A 200 2.69 0.37 -12.49
N ASN A 201 3.03 -0.19 -11.33
CA ASN A 201 3.00 -1.64 -11.09
C ASN A 201 1.57 -2.20 -11.11
N ASN A 202 0.61 -1.52 -10.48
CA ASN A 202 -0.79 -1.92 -10.49
C ASN A 202 -1.40 -1.86 -11.91
N LEU A 203 -1.08 -0.81 -12.66
CA LEU A 203 -1.51 -0.68 -14.05
C LEU A 203 -0.86 -1.74 -14.94
N ALA A 204 0.42 -2.07 -14.71
CA ALA A 204 1.11 -3.13 -15.43
C ALA A 204 0.47 -4.50 -15.14
N ASP A 205 0.13 -4.80 -13.89
CA ASP A 205 -0.58 -6.04 -13.55
C ASP A 205 -1.95 -6.13 -14.25
N ALA A 206 -2.72 -5.03 -14.23
CA ALA A 206 -3.99 -4.97 -14.96
C ALA A 206 -3.80 -5.19 -16.47
N TYR A 207 -2.74 -4.64 -17.07
CA TYR A 207 -2.41 -4.90 -18.48
C TYR A 207 -1.98 -6.33 -18.75
N ILE A 208 -1.19 -6.95 -17.85
CA ILE A 208 -0.78 -8.37 -17.96
C ILE A 208 -2.03 -9.26 -18.01
N ASN A 209 -3.00 -9.01 -17.14
CA ASN A 209 -4.23 -9.80 -17.07
C ASN A 209 -5.17 -9.56 -18.27
N ARG A 210 -4.95 -8.47 -19.02
CA ARG A 210 -5.61 -8.18 -20.30
C ARG A 210 -4.76 -8.58 -21.52
N HIS A 211 -3.68 -9.34 -21.35
CA HIS A 211 -2.72 -9.74 -22.40
C HIS A 211 -2.06 -8.56 -23.14
N ARG A 212 -2.06 -7.35 -22.56
CA ARG A 212 -1.39 -6.16 -23.09
C ARG A 212 0.06 -6.10 -22.62
N TYR A 213 0.84 -7.10 -22.97
CA TYR A 213 2.19 -7.33 -22.45
C TYR A 213 3.19 -6.20 -22.78
N ALA A 214 3.09 -5.61 -23.97
CA ALA A 214 3.99 -4.51 -24.36
C ALA A 214 3.76 -3.25 -23.51
N ASP A 215 2.52 -2.93 -23.18
CA ASP A 215 2.19 -1.81 -22.31
C ASP A 215 2.67 -2.06 -20.87
N ALA A 216 2.49 -3.28 -20.37
CA ALA A 216 2.97 -3.70 -19.06
C ALA A 216 4.51 -3.63 -18.96
N GLU A 217 5.23 -4.14 -19.98
CA GLU A 217 6.70 -4.11 -20.01
C GLU A 217 7.24 -2.68 -19.97
N ARG A 218 6.63 -1.75 -20.73
CA ARG A 218 7.02 -0.33 -20.72
C ARG A 218 6.87 0.30 -19.35
N LEU A 219 5.74 0.04 -18.65
CA LEU A 219 5.48 0.57 -17.31
C LEU A 219 6.44 -0.01 -16.28
N LEU A 220 6.69 -1.32 -16.30
CA LEU A 220 7.60 -1.97 -15.36
C LEU A 220 9.05 -1.52 -15.56
N LYS A 221 9.50 -1.36 -16.81
CA LYS A 221 10.82 -0.79 -17.09
C LYS A 221 10.94 0.65 -16.59
N ARG A 222 9.91 1.46 -16.78
CA ARG A 222 9.87 2.83 -16.26
C ARG A 222 9.89 2.84 -14.72
N SER A 223 9.09 1.98 -14.08
CA SER A 223 9.07 1.82 -12.62
C SER A 223 10.48 1.48 -12.09
N ILE A 224 11.18 0.53 -12.71
CA ILE A 224 12.56 0.19 -12.34
C ILE A 224 13.46 1.40 -12.47
N ALA A 225 13.45 2.11 -13.61
CA ALA A 225 14.32 3.24 -13.85
C ALA A 225 14.10 4.39 -12.84
N VAL A 226 12.84 4.71 -12.53
CA VAL A 226 12.47 5.73 -11.55
C VAL A 226 12.96 5.34 -10.16
N THR A 227 12.74 4.09 -9.75
CA THR A 227 13.14 3.61 -8.43
C THR A 227 14.66 3.51 -8.29
N GLU A 228 15.37 3.00 -9.33
CA GLU A 228 16.83 2.95 -9.34
C GLU A 228 17.46 4.35 -9.24
N LYS A 229 16.87 5.35 -9.93
CA LYS A 229 17.33 6.75 -9.88
C LYS A 229 17.15 7.37 -8.49
N ALA A 230 16.05 7.04 -7.81
CA ALA A 230 15.70 7.62 -6.50
C ALA A 230 16.46 6.99 -5.34
N PHE A 231 16.62 5.67 -5.34
CA PHE A 231 17.07 4.90 -4.17
C PHE A 231 18.31 4.05 -4.42
N GLY A 232 18.78 3.98 -5.68
CA GLY A 232 19.90 3.12 -6.07
C GLY A 232 19.46 1.70 -6.47
N PRO A 233 20.37 0.96 -7.17
CA PRO A 233 20.05 -0.30 -7.84
C PRO A 233 19.76 -1.49 -6.90
N ASP A 234 20.19 -1.42 -5.67
CA ASP A 234 20.04 -2.48 -4.67
C ASP A 234 18.82 -2.25 -3.76
N HIS A 235 18.04 -1.17 -3.97
CA HIS A 235 16.88 -0.89 -3.11
C HIS A 235 15.81 -1.97 -3.22
N PRO A 236 15.11 -2.33 -2.13
CA PRO A 236 14.07 -3.37 -2.14
C PRO A 236 12.94 -3.11 -3.16
N ASP A 237 12.56 -1.84 -3.37
CA ASP A 237 11.52 -1.48 -4.34
C ASP A 237 11.97 -1.74 -5.79
N VAL A 238 13.28 -1.57 -6.09
CA VAL A 238 13.85 -1.96 -7.38
C VAL A 238 13.76 -3.47 -7.56
N ALA A 239 14.13 -4.22 -6.53
CA ALA A 239 14.04 -5.67 -6.54
C ALA A 239 12.59 -6.14 -6.76
N GLN A 240 11.62 -5.48 -6.14
CA GLN A 240 10.20 -5.79 -6.34
C GLN A 240 9.73 -5.48 -7.77
N ALA A 241 10.12 -4.34 -8.34
CA ALA A 241 9.80 -4.00 -9.73
C ALA A 241 10.45 -4.98 -10.72
N GLN A 242 11.70 -5.41 -10.46
CA GLN A 242 12.38 -6.45 -11.24
C GLN A 242 11.67 -7.81 -11.14
N ASN A 243 11.18 -8.20 -9.96
CA ASN A 243 10.37 -9.40 -9.78
C ASN A 243 9.08 -9.36 -10.61
N ASN A 244 8.40 -8.21 -10.67
CA ASN A 244 7.19 -8.05 -11.47
C ASN A 244 7.49 -8.15 -12.97
N LEU A 245 8.60 -7.56 -13.45
CA LEU A 245 9.02 -7.68 -14.85
C LEU A 245 9.45 -9.12 -15.18
N ALA A 246 10.10 -9.82 -14.26
CA ALA A 246 10.44 -11.23 -14.42
C ALA A 246 9.20 -12.10 -14.56
N ALA A 247 8.16 -11.87 -13.75
CA ALA A 247 6.89 -12.56 -13.85
C ALA A 247 6.19 -12.33 -15.20
N LEU A 248 6.26 -11.11 -15.74
CA LEU A 248 5.79 -10.82 -17.10
C LEU A 248 6.55 -11.62 -18.15
N TYR A 249 7.89 -11.64 -18.08
CA TYR A 249 8.71 -12.40 -19.02
C TYR A 249 8.46 -13.90 -18.96
N ALA A 250 8.28 -14.45 -17.76
CA ALA A 250 7.90 -15.86 -17.59
C ALA A 250 6.56 -16.17 -18.30
N ARG A 251 5.56 -15.29 -18.17
CA ARG A 251 4.27 -15.44 -18.88
C ARG A 251 4.40 -15.35 -20.40
N GLN A 252 5.42 -14.66 -20.92
CA GLN A 252 5.73 -14.57 -22.35
C GLN A 252 6.60 -15.73 -22.86
N GLY A 253 7.03 -16.66 -22.00
CA GLY A 253 7.98 -17.71 -22.34
C GLY A 253 9.43 -17.24 -22.47
N ARG A 254 9.74 -16.00 -22.10
CA ARG A 254 11.10 -15.40 -22.10
C ARG A 254 11.87 -15.85 -20.83
N ASN A 255 12.01 -17.17 -20.71
CA ASN A 255 12.42 -17.82 -19.44
C ASN A 255 13.83 -17.42 -18.98
N ALA A 256 14.79 -17.24 -19.89
CA ALA A 256 16.16 -16.84 -19.52
C ALA A 256 16.22 -15.41 -18.93
N GLU A 257 15.43 -14.49 -19.49
CA GLU A 257 15.34 -13.11 -18.99
C GLU A 257 14.60 -13.07 -17.63
N ALA A 258 13.54 -13.87 -17.49
CA ALA A 258 12.80 -14.02 -16.25
C ALA A 258 13.71 -14.56 -15.13
N GLU A 259 14.45 -15.64 -15.38
CA GLU A 259 15.36 -16.25 -14.40
C GLU A 259 16.44 -15.26 -13.94
N ARG A 260 17.04 -14.51 -14.87
CA ARG A 260 18.04 -13.51 -14.54
C ARG A 260 17.49 -12.42 -13.61
N LEU A 261 16.29 -11.92 -13.91
CA LEU A 261 15.66 -10.86 -13.10
C LEU A 261 15.21 -11.37 -11.74
N PHE A 262 14.62 -12.57 -11.64
CA PHE A 262 14.27 -13.16 -10.35
C PHE A 262 15.50 -13.37 -9.47
N LYS A 263 16.62 -13.86 -10.02
CA LYS A 263 17.87 -14.05 -9.28
C LYS A 263 18.44 -12.71 -8.81
N ARG A 264 18.43 -11.68 -9.66
CA ARG A 264 18.88 -10.32 -9.30
C ARG A 264 18.02 -9.74 -8.17
N SER A 265 16.70 -9.85 -8.29
CA SER A 265 15.75 -9.41 -7.28
C SER A 265 15.98 -10.13 -5.94
N ALA A 266 16.11 -11.46 -5.96
CA ALA A 266 16.36 -12.24 -4.75
C ALA A 266 17.69 -11.85 -4.08
N ALA A 267 18.77 -11.66 -4.85
CA ALA A 267 20.06 -11.26 -4.32
C ALA A 267 20.03 -9.86 -3.70
N ALA A 268 19.35 -8.89 -4.34
CA ALA A 268 19.18 -7.54 -3.82
C ALA A 268 18.38 -7.54 -2.50
N MET A 269 17.25 -8.26 -2.44
CA MET A 269 16.45 -8.39 -1.21
C MET A 269 17.22 -9.07 -0.09
N GLU A 270 17.96 -10.14 -0.39
CA GLU A 270 18.79 -10.82 0.60
C GLU A 270 19.87 -9.92 1.18
N LYS A 271 20.53 -9.12 0.34
CA LYS A 271 21.57 -8.16 0.74
C LYS A 271 21.02 -7.05 1.62
N THR A 272 19.83 -6.52 1.30
CA THR A 272 19.31 -5.30 1.94
C THR A 272 18.36 -5.57 3.10
N LEU A 273 17.53 -6.61 2.98
CA LEU A 273 16.51 -6.95 3.98
C LEU A 273 16.92 -8.17 4.84
N GLY A 274 17.96 -8.87 4.40
CA GLY A 274 18.45 -10.08 5.05
C GLY A 274 17.82 -11.38 4.54
N PRO A 275 18.44 -12.53 4.86
CA PRO A 275 18.11 -13.84 4.28
C PRO A 275 16.77 -14.42 4.73
N ASN A 276 16.13 -13.83 5.74
CA ASN A 276 14.86 -14.33 6.29
C ASN A 276 13.68 -13.36 6.07
N HIS A 277 13.83 -12.33 5.22
CA HIS A 277 12.76 -11.37 5.01
C HIS A 277 11.59 -11.99 4.21
N PRO A 278 10.31 -11.72 4.58
CA PRO A 278 9.14 -12.30 3.91
C PRO A 278 9.07 -12.02 2.40
N ASP A 279 9.51 -10.84 1.96
CA ASP A 279 9.46 -10.45 0.55
C ASP A 279 10.39 -11.31 -0.31
N LEU A 280 11.55 -11.72 0.22
CA LEU A 280 12.44 -12.67 -0.43
C LEU A 280 11.73 -14.00 -0.70
N ALA A 281 10.88 -14.46 0.22
CA ALA A 281 10.13 -15.70 0.04
C ALA A 281 9.20 -15.64 -1.18
N GLY A 282 8.56 -14.49 -1.44
CA GLY A 282 7.71 -14.27 -2.62
C GLY A 282 8.48 -14.36 -3.94
N VAL A 283 9.67 -13.75 -4.00
CA VAL A 283 10.54 -13.83 -5.19
C VAL A 283 10.99 -15.27 -5.44
N LEU A 284 11.38 -15.99 -4.38
CA LEU A 284 11.78 -17.41 -4.48
C LEU A 284 10.61 -18.31 -4.94
N GLU A 285 9.38 -18.05 -4.53
CA GLU A 285 8.20 -18.78 -5.01
C GLU A 285 7.97 -18.56 -6.51
N ASN A 286 8.13 -17.33 -7.00
CA ASN A 286 8.02 -17.03 -8.41
C ASN A 286 9.14 -17.74 -9.23
N LEU A 287 10.37 -17.71 -8.74
CA LEU A 287 11.50 -18.40 -9.38
C LEU A 287 11.30 -19.92 -9.37
N ALA A 288 10.79 -20.49 -8.29
CA ALA A 288 10.47 -21.92 -8.22
C ALA A 288 9.34 -22.29 -9.20
N GLY A 289 8.35 -21.42 -9.35
CA GLY A 289 7.32 -21.56 -10.38
C GLY A 289 7.91 -21.61 -11.79
N LEU A 290 8.82 -20.70 -12.12
CA LEU A 290 9.53 -20.68 -13.41
C LEU A 290 10.30 -21.99 -13.65
N TYR A 291 11.05 -22.49 -12.64
CA TYR A 291 11.79 -23.77 -12.77
C TYR A 291 10.85 -24.95 -12.98
N ARG A 292 9.73 -25.01 -12.25
CA ARG A 292 8.72 -26.07 -12.44
C ARG A 292 8.16 -26.07 -13.85
N ASP A 293 7.83 -24.88 -14.39
CA ASP A 293 7.26 -24.74 -15.73
C ASP A 293 8.28 -25.10 -16.85
N GLN A 294 9.59 -25.06 -16.53
CA GLN A 294 10.69 -25.54 -17.37
C GLN A 294 11.01 -27.04 -17.19
N GLY A 295 10.31 -27.77 -16.31
CA GLY A 295 10.64 -29.16 -15.97
C GLY A 295 11.87 -29.33 -15.05
N ARG A 296 12.44 -28.25 -14.52
CA ARG A 296 13.60 -28.26 -13.62
C ARG A 296 13.15 -28.49 -12.18
N TYR A 297 12.59 -29.65 -11.91
CA TYR A 297 11.93 -29.97 -10.64
C TYR A 297 12.85 -29.94 -9.43
N ALA A 298 14.15 -30.33 -9.58
CA ALA A 298 15.12 -30.28 -8.50
C ALA A 298 15.40 -28.83 -8.05
N ASP A 299 15.61 -27.91 -9.01
CA ASP A 299 15.83 -26.49 -8.75
C ASP A 299 14.57 -25.85 -8.12
N ALA A 300 13.40 -26.21 -8.63
CA ALA A 300 12.12 -25.74 -8.10
C ALA A 300 11.93 -26.18 -6.64
N GLN A 301 12.20 -27.44 -6.32
CA GLN A 301 12.08 -27.99 -4.96
C GLN A 301 13.04 -27.31 -3.97
N GLN A 302 14.31 -27.14 -4.36
CA GLN A 302 15.31 -26.47 -3.53
C GLN A 302 14.91 -25.01 -3.24
N THR A 303 14.49 -24.29 -4.27
CA THR A 303 14.09 -22.88 -4.16
C THR A 303 12.83 -22.73 -3.30
N LEU A 304 11.84 -23.62 -3.49
CA LEU A 304 10.61 -23.61 -2.69
C LEU A 304 10.88 -23.96 -1.22
N LYS A 305 11.76 -24.94 -0.95
CA LYS A 305 12.18 -25.28 0.43
C LYS A 305 12.75 -24.06 1.15
N ARG A 306 13.55 -23.26 0.46
CA ARG A 306 14.11 -22.02 1.02
C ARG A 306 13.00 -21.01 1.33
N SER A 307 12.06 -20.77 0.41
CA SER A 307 10.91 -19.90 0.65
C SER A 307 10.09 -20.34 1.86
N MET A 308 9.77 -21.63 1.95
CA MET A 308 9.00 -22.19 3.07
C MET A 308 9.73 -22.02 4.42
N ALA A 309 11.05 -22.18 4.45
CA ALA A 309 11.86 -21.97 5.65
C ALA A 309 11.82 -20.51 6.14
N ILE A 310 11.81 -19.54 5.20
CA ILE A 310 11.66 -18.12 5.52
C ILE A 310 10.26 -17.88 6.10
N ARG A 311 9.20 -18.36 5.44
CA ARG A 311 7.82 -18.17 5.92
C ARG A 311 7.55 -18.82 7.28
N ALA A 312 8.19 -19.95 7.57
CA ALA A 312 8.05 -20.60 8.87
C ALA A 312 8.63 -19.77 10.02
N LYS A 313 9.69 -18.99 9.76
CA LYS A 313 10.32 -18.09 10.75
C LYS A 313 9.56 -16.78 10.96
N THR A 314 8.74 -16.38 10.00
CA THR A 314 8.04 -15.08 9.98
C THR A 314 6.55 -15.17 10.33
N ARG A 315 6.03 -16.38 10.58
CA ARG A 315 4.67 -16.54 11.13
C ARG A 315 4.65 -16.04 12.57
N PRO A 316 3.77 -15.11 12.93
CA PRO A 316 3.50 -14.83 14.34
C PRO A 316 2.97 -16.11 15.01
N ILE A 317 3.49 -16.40 16.19
CA ILE A 317 3.03 -17.48 17.09
C ILE A 317 1.65 -17.14 17.60
#